data_315f5545fed2b12d2aa5e5258a0da1ed
#
_entry.id   315f5545fed2b12d2aa5e5258a0da1ed
#
_cell.length_a   1.000
_cell.length_b   1.000
_cell.length_c   1.000
_cell.angle_alpha   90.00
_cell.angle_beta   90.00
_cell.angle_gamma   90.00
#
_symmetry.space_group_name_H-M   'P 1'
#
loop_
_entity.id
_entity.type
_entity.pdbx_description
1 polymer ?
#
loop_
_entity_poly.entity_id
_entity_poly.type
_entity_poly.pdbx_seq_one_letter_code
_entity_poly.pdbx_strand_id
1 'polypeptide(L)'
;MKDKKQKITVIFGIICAVIIGVCLVIQFVIKKEDKKLQKEKEKLEILTIKTESGIEIETEYYSFNNSKFYLKIPKSFKQLDYETIAKKYNGNVPNIVFSNEETTINVAVSLTDNEMSNTQIKSFKETMENLLKDNSEIISSDLYEVNKYNIGKIKLISNAQDTSIYNNMIFFSYNDKLVIVTFNCTTELQKEWQSVGDFIIDSLFFKE
;
A
#
# COMPACT_ATOMS: atom_id res chain seq x y z
N MET A 1 -3.42 48.39 -46.27
CA MET A 1 -2.81 48.52 -44.91
C MET A 1 -3.75 48.09 -43.75
N LYS A 2 -5.04 48.38 -43.79
CA LYS A 2 -6.02 48.01 -42.76
C LYS A 2 -6.14 46.48 -42.57
N ASP A 3 -6.18 45.68 -43.63
CA ASP A 3 -6.38 44.22 -43.61
C ASP A 3 -5.21 43.47 -42.92
N LYS A 4 -3.97 43.95 -43.08
CA LYS A 4 -2.77 43.34 -42.47
C LYS A 4 -2.73 43.54 -40.94
N LYS A 5 -3.18 44.70 -40.45
CA LYS A 5 -3.30 44.99 -39.01
C LYS A 5 -4.37 44.11 -38.35
N GLN A 6 -5.49 43.93 -39.03
CA GLN A 6 -6.59 43.13 -38.52
C GLN A 6 -6.22 41.64 -38.37
N LYS A 7 -5.49 41.06 -39.36
CA LYS A 7 -4.95 39.69 -39.28
C LYS A 7 -3.96 39.51 -38.13
N ILE A 8 -3.07 40.48 -37.91
CA ILE A 8 -2.11 40.45 -36.79
C ILE A 8 -2.82 40.44 -35.45
N THR A 9 -3.87 41.26 -35.28
CA THR A 9 -4.65 41.34 -34.02
C THR A 9 -5.38 40.00 -33.74
N VAL A 10 -5.94 39.35 -34.76
CA VAL A 10 -6.59 38.04 -34.62
C VAL A 10 -5.60 36.96 -34.22
N ILE A 11 -4.44 36.93 -34.88
CA ILE A 11 -3.39 35.93 -34.54
C ILE A 11 -2.91 36.14 -33.10
N PHE A 12 -2.69 37.38 -32.69
CA PHE A 12 -2.29 37.67 -31.29
C PHE A 12 -3.36 37.26 -30.30
N GLY A 13 -4.64 37.48 -30.59
CA GLY A 13 -5.75 37.02 -29.75
C GLY A 13 -5.78 35.49 -29.59
N ILE A 14 -5.54 34.75 -30.68
CA ILE A 14 -5.48 33.26 -30.63
C ILE A 14 -4.31 32.78 -29.77
N ILE A 15 -3.12 33.39 -29.94
CA ILE A 15 -1.94 33.06 -29.14
C ILE A 15 -2.19 33.27 -27.64
N CYS A 16 -2.77 34.43 -27.28
CA CYS A 16 -3.13 34.74 -25.90
C CYS A 16 -4.13 33.70 -25.33
N ALA A 17 -5.16 33.32 -26.09
CA ALA A 17 -6.14 32.34 -25.66
C ALA A 17 -5.50 30.95 -25.43
N VAL A 18 -4.56 30.53 -26.30
CA VAL A 18 -3.82 29.27 -26.13
C VAL A 18 -2.94 29.32 -24.88
N ILE A 19 -2.21 30.40 -24.64
CA ILE A 19 -1.38 30.59 -23.46
C ILE A 19 -2.23 30.50 -22.18
N ILE A 20 -3.37 31.19 -22.14
CA ILE A 20 -4.29 31.14 -21.00
C ILE A 20 -4.80 29.74 -20.80
N GLY A 21 -5.18 29.01 -21.85
CA GLY A 21 -5.61 27.61 -21.78
C GLY A 21 -4.54 26.69 -21.19
N VAL A 22 -3.30 26.84 -21.65
CA VAL A 22 -2.15 26.06 -21.12
C VAL A 22 -1.91 26.40 -19.64
N CYS A 23 -1.94 27.68 -19.26
CA CYS A 23 -1.77 28.08 -17.86
C CYS A 23 -2.86 27.49 -16.95
N LEU A 24 -4.12 27.45 -17.40
CA LEU A 24 -5.21 26.85 -16.64
C LEU A 24 -5.03 25.33 -16.46
N VAL A 25 -4.57 24.64 -17.50
CA VAL A 25 -4.27 23.20 -17.42
C VAL A 25 -3.13 22.94 -16.42
N ILE A 26 -2.05 23.72 -16.50
CA ILE A 26 -0.91 23.61 -15.57
C ILE A 26 -1.37 23.86 -14.12
N GLN A 27 -2.16 24.89 -13.87
CA GLN A 27 -2.70 25.18 -12.53
C GLN A 27 -3.59 24.05 -12.02
N PHE A 28 -4.39 23.44 -12.88
CA PHE A 28 -5.23 22.30 -12.52
C PHE A 28 -4.41 21.08 -12.12
N VAL A 29 -3.34 20.79 -12.88
CA VAL A 29 -2.41 19.67 -12.58
C VAL A 29 -1.70 19.91 -11.26
N ILE A 30 -1.11 21.10 -11.06
CA ILE A 30 -0.42 21.47 -9.81
C ILE A 30 -1.37 21.33 -8.62
N LYS A 31 -2.60 21.88 -8.72
CA LYS A 31 -3.59 21.81 -7.64
C LYS A 31 -4.02 20.37 -7.32
N LYS A 32 -4.00 19.46 -8.30
CA LYS A 32 -4.29 18.04 -8.11
C LYS A 32 -3.13 17.33 -7.39
N GLU A 33 -1.88 17.66 -7.76
CA GLU A 33 -0.68 17.15 -7.11
C GLU A 33 -0.57 17.64 -5.67
N ASP A 34 -0.79 18.92 -5.41
CA ASP A 34 -0.80 19.51 -4.07
C ASP A 34 -1.83 18.82 -3.16
N LYS A 35 -3.04 18.57 -3.68
CA LYS A 35 -4.07 17.83 -2.91
C LYS A 35 -3.66 16.39 -2.62
N LYS A 36 -2.97 15.72 -3.55
CA LYS A 36 -2.45 14.37 -3.33
C LYS A 36 -1.37 14.39 -2.26
N LEU A 37 -0.42 15.31 -2.36
CA LEU A 37 0.66 15.48 -1.39
C LEU A 37 0.15 15.84 0.01
N GLN A 38 -0.89 16.68 0.10
CA GLN A 38 -1.50 17.02 1.38
C GLN A 38 -2.19 15.82 2.02
N LYS A 39 -2.92 15.02 1.26
CA LYS A 39 -3.50 13.76 1.75
C LYS A 39 -2.45 12.75 2.19
N GLU A 40 -1.33 12.66 1.50
CA GLU A 40 -0.20 11.80 1.90
C GLU A 40 0.43 12.27 3.20
N LYS A 41 0.64 13.58 3.37
CA LYS A 41 1.12 14.17 4.64
C LYS A 41 0.16 13.91 5.80
N GLU A 42 -1.14 14.12 5.59
CA GLU A 42 -2.16 13.84 6.62
C GLU A 42 -2.16 12.36 7.02
N LYS A 43 -2.01 11.42 6.06
CA LYS A 43 -1.86 9.99 6.36
C LYS A 43 -0.60 9.69 7.19
N LEU A 44 0.49 10.42 6.96
CA LEU A 44 1.73 10.27 7.72
C LEU A 44 1.59 10.76 9.17
N GLU A 45 0.76 11.74 9.43
CA GLU A 45 0.59 12.34 10.77
C GLU A 45 -0.30 11.53 11.71
N ILE A 46 -1.23 10.71 11.18
CA ILE A 46 -2.12 9.87 12.00
C ILE A 46 -1.33 8.70 12.57
N LEU A 47 -1.06 8.72 13.87
CA LEU A 47 -0.36 7.64 14.59
C LEU A 47 -1.29 6.76 15.42
N THR A 48 -2.57 7.11 15.50
CA THR A 48 -3.58 6.38 16.28
C THR A 48 -4.75 6.03 15.40
N ILE A 49 -5.21 4.78 15.50
CA ILE A 49 -6.43 4.27 14.85
C ILE A 49 -7.31 3.59 15.89
N LYS A 50 -8.61 3.52 15.64
CA LYS A 50 -9.54 2.78 16.49
C LYS A 50 -9.94 1.48 15.82
N THR A 51 -10.09 0.45 16.64
CA THR A 51 -10.75 -0.78 16.25
C THR A 51 -12.26 -0.55 16.07
N GLU A 52 -13.00 -1.54 15.60
CA GLU A 52 -14.46 -1.43 15.43
C GLU A 52 -15.18 -1.16 16.75
N SER A 53 -14.72 -1.76 17.85
CA SER A 53 -15.27 -1.51 19.20
C SER A 53 -14.80 -0.18 19.83
N GLY A 54 -13.92 0.57 19.15
CA GLY A 54 -13.43 1.88 19.59
C GLY A 54 -12.16 1.85 20.43
N ILE A 55 -11.47 0.71 20.55
CA ILE A 55 -10.18 0.61 21.23
C ILE A 55 -9.12 1.38 20.41
N GLU A 56 -8.41 2.29 21.07
CA GLU A 56 -7.34 3.07 20.43
C GLU A 56 -6.06 2.23 20.32
N ILE A 57 -5.54 2.15 19.08
CA ILE A 57 -4.29 1.49 18.75
C ILE A 57 -3.27 2.56 18.36
N GLU A 58 -2.30 2.79 19.21
CA GLU A 58 -1.16 3.64 18.89
C GLU A 58 -0.20 2.89 17.96
N THR A 59 0.32 3.59 16.97
CA THR A 59 1.27 3.04 16.00
C THR A 59 2.53 3.87 15.93
N GLU A 60 3.60 3.29 15.41
CA GLU A 60 4.85 3.96 15.08
C GLU A 60 5.36 3.50 13.73
N TYR A 61 6.20 4.33 13.09
CA TYR A 61 6.83 3.96 11.84
C TYR A 61 7.97 3.00 12.06
N TYR A 62 7.95 1.91 11.33
CA TYR A 62 9.02 0.92 11.30
C TYR A 62 9.63 0.80 9.90
N SER A 63 10.98 0.84 9.83
CA SER A 63 11.77 0.61 8.62
C SER A 63 12.32 -0.80 8.63
N PHE A 64 12.20 -1.51 7.53
CA PHE A 64 12.58 -2.92 7.42
C PHE A 64 13.99 -3.08 6.81
N ASN A 65 14.91 -3.71 7.56
CA ASN A 65 16.30 -3.99 7.13
C ASN A 65 17.03 -2.78 6.51
N ASN A 66 16.95 -1.61 7.17
CA ASN A 66 17.51 -0.36 6.66
C ASN A 66 16.97 0.05 5.27
N SER A 67 15.82 -0.49 4.87
CA SER A 67 15.15 -0.08 3.64
C SER A 67 14.66 1.36 3.74
N LYS A 68 14.30 1.91 2.58
CA LYS A 68 13.66 3.23 2.52
C LYS A 68 12.13 3.13 2.45
N PHE A 69 11.55 1.98 2.72
CA PHE A 69 10.11 1.86 2.88
C PHE A 69 9.73 1.65 4.34
N TYR A 70 8.56 2.13 4.70
CA TYR A 70 8.08 2.21 6.08
C TYR A 70 6.62 1.78 6.13
N LEU A 71 6.25 1.18 7.25
CA LEU A 71 4.87 0.89 7.63
C LEU A 71 4.62 1.36 9.06
N LYS A 72 3.38 1.68 9.37
CA LYS A 72 2.96 1.88 10.76
C LYS A 72 2.67 0.53 11.40
N ILE A 73 3.36 0.26 12.50
CA ILE A 73 3.18 -0.96 13.29
C ILE A 73 2.57 -0.57 14.64
N PRO A 74 1.57 -1.30 15.18
CA PRO A 74 1.06 -1.07 16.52
C PRO A 74 2.19 -1.15 17.55
N LYS A 75 2.31 -0.16 18.43
CA LYS A 75 3.34 -0.12 19.49
C LYS A 75 3.23 -1.28 20.46
N SER A 76 2.04 -1.85 20.61
CA SER A 76 1.78 -3.03 21.45
C SER A 76 2.27 -4.34 20.82
N PHE A 77 2.55 -4.36 19.50
CA PHE A 77 3.03 -5.57 18.84
C PHE A 77 4.52 -5.75 19.13
N LYS A 78 4.92 -7.03 19.28
CA LYS A 78 6.31 -7.43 19.46
C LYS A 78 6.81 -8.15 18.22
N GLN A 79 8.06 -7.89 17.85
CA GLN A 79 8.72 -8.67 16.82
C GLN A 79 8.97 -10.07 17.36
N LEU A 80 8.51 -11.08 16.61
CA LEU A 80 8.73 -12.48 16.94
C LEU A 80 10.17 -12.88 16.61
N ASP A 81 10.70 -13.81 17.40
CA ASP A 81 11.97 -14.47 17.09
C ASP A 81 11.81 -15.48 15.94
N TYR A 82 12.95 -15.85 15.33
CA TYR A 82 12.97 -16.74 14.19
C TYR A 82 12.38 -18.13 14.48
N GLU A 83 12.59 -18.68 15.66
CA GLU A 83 12.08 -20.02 16.01
C GLU A 83 10.55 -20.01 16.08
N THR A 84 9.98 -18.97 16.66
CA THR A 84 8.53 -18.75 16.72
C THR A 84 7.94 -18.56 15.32
N ILE A 85 8.58 -17.74 14.48
CA ILE A 85 8.16 -17.53 13.09
C ILE A 85 8.20 -18.86 12.33
N ALA A 86 9.30 -19.62 12.40
CA ALA A 86 9.47 -20.89 11.70
C ALA A 86 8.45 -21.96 12.11
N LYS A 87 8.03 -21.98 13.38
CA LYS A 87 6.97 -22.87 13.87
C LYS A 87 5.59 -22.46 13.38
N LYS A 88 5.35 -21.15 13.27
CA LYS A 88 4.04 -20.60 12.90
C LYS A 88 3.78 -20.66 11.39
N TYR A 89 4.81 -20.47 10.57
CA TYR A 89 4.70 -20.40 9.12
C TYR A 89 5.35 -21.63 8.47
N ASN A 90 4.51 -22.54 7.95
CA ASN A 90 4.98 -23.68 7.19
C ASN A 90 5.29 -23.29 5.75
N GLY A 91 6.52 -23.52 5.27
CA GLY A 91 6.94 -23.26 3.89
C GLY A 91 7.57 -21.88 3.71
N ASN A 92 6.84 -20.89 3.25
CA ASN A 92 7.37 -19.54 3.03
C ASN A 92 7.43 -18.75 4.34
N VAL A 93 8.53 -18.87 5.05
CA VAL A 93 8.76 -18.20 6.34
C VAL A 93 9.05 -16.72 6.13
N PRO A 94 8.24 -15.78 6.67
CA PRO A 94 8.54 -14.36 6.59
C PRO A 94 9.85 -14.02 7.33
N ASN A 95 10.54 -12.97 6.85
CA ASN A 95 11.78 -12.52 7.49
C ASN A 95 11.52 -11.80 8.83
N ILE A 96 10.39 -11.07 8.90
CA ILE A 96 10.02 -10.26 10.06
C ILE A 96 8.53 -10.44 10.30
N VAL A 97 8.14 -10.66 11.56
CA VAL A 97 6.74 -10.70 11.97
C VAL A 97 6.59 -9.91 13.25
N PHE A 98 5.67 -8.95 13.24
CA PHE A 98 5.16 -8.28 14.44
C PHE A 98 3.83 -8.88 14.80
N SER A 99 3.59 -9.13 16.08
CA SER A 99 2.39 -9.81 16.56
C SER A 99 1.90 -9.24 17.88
N ASN A 100 0.58 -9.36 18.11
CA ASN A 100 0.01 -9.20 19.44
C ASN A 100 0.50 -10.30 20.39
N GLU A 101 0.19 -10.20 21.67
CA GLU A 101 0.67 -11.15 22.69
C GLU A 101 0.19 -12.59 22.44
N GLU A 102 -1.05 -12.76 22.00
CA GLU A 102 -1.65 -14.07 21.70
C GLU A 102 -1.22 -14.63 20.33
N THR A 103 -0.42 -13.91 19.59
CA THR A 103 0.05 -14.26 18.23
C THR A 103 -1.07 -14.52 17.20
N THR A 104 -2.25 -13.99 17.44
CA THR A 104 -3.45 -14.15 16.58
C THR A 104 -3.61 -13.03 15.54
N ILE A 105 -2.89 -11.92 15.71
CA ILE A 105 -2.91 -10.76 14.84
C ILE A 105 -1.47 -10.42 14.47
N ASN A 106 -1.17 -10.39 13.18
CA ASN A 106 0.22 -10.29 12.73
C ASN A 106 0.38 -9.29 11.58
N VAL A 107 1.56 -8.68 11.54
CA VAL A 107 2.10 -7.99 10.36
C VAL A 107 3.37 -8.71 9.96
N ALA A 108 3.34 -9.43 8.84
CA ALA A 108 4.45 -10.21 8.33
C ALA A 108 5.08 -9.52 7.12
N VAL A 109 6.40 -9.51 7.05
CA VAL A 109 7.17 -8.95 5.93
C VAL A 109 8.14 -9.99 5.39
N SER A 110 8.03 -10.28 4.10
CA SER A 110 8.94 -11.14 3.36
C SER A 110 9.75 -10.30 2.38
N LEU A 111 11.05 -10.24 2.62
CA LEU A 111 12.05 -9.65 1.72
C LEU A 111 12.64 -10.81 0.92
N THR A 112 12.16 -11.02 -0.30
CA THR A 112 12.56 -12.19 -1.08
C THR A 112 13.81 -11.92 -1.94
N ASP A 113 14.48 -12.98 -2.37
CA ASP A 113 15.54 -12.90 -3.37
C ASP A 113 15.01 -12.99 -4.81
N ASN A 114 13.71 -13.15 -4.98
CA ASN A 114 13.07 -13.20 -6.30
C ASN A 114 13.19 -11.86 -7.01
N GLU A 115 13.77 -11.87 -8.20
CA GLU A 115 13.83 -10.69 -9.03
C GLU A 115 12.43 -10.27 -9.48
N MET A 116 12.14 -8.99 -9.32
CA MET A 116 10.83 -8.40 -9.61
C MET A 116 10.99 -6.94 -10.00
N SER A 117 10.75 -6.61 -11.25
CA SER A 117 10.69 -5.20 -11.64
C SER A 117 9.35 -4.56 -11.26
N ASN A 118 9.34 -3.24 -11.11
CA ASN A 118 8.11 -2.49 -10.81
C ASN A 118 7.00 -2.71 -11.85
N THR A 119 7.36 -2.89 -13.12
CA THR A 119 6.40 -3.13 -14.21
C THR A 119 5.77 -4.53 -14.17
N GLN A 120 6.42 -5.50 -13.53
CA GLN A 120 5.93 -6.88 -13.41
C GLN A 120 4.91 -7.06 -12.28
N ILE A 121 4.76 -6.09 -11.38
CA ILE A 121 3.84 -6.20 -10.22
C ILE A 121 2.40 -6.48 -10.66
N LYS A 122 1.95 -5.88 -11.76
CA LYS A 122 0.61 -6.14 -12.29
C LYS A 122 0.41 -7.61 -12.66
N SER A 123 1.30 -8.16 -13.47
CA SER A 123 1.21 -9.56 -13.91
C SER A 123 1.42 -10.54 -12.75
N PHE A 124 2.27 -10.19 -11.79
CA PHE A 124 2.46 -10.96 -10.56
C PHE A 124 1.16 -10.99 -9.73
N LYS A 125 0.48 -9.85 -9.57
CA LYS A 125 -0.83 -9.78 -8.90
C LYS A 125 -1.86 -10.71 -9.56
N GLU A 126 -1.98 -10.65 -10.87
CA GLU A 126 -2.90 -11.50 -11.64
C GLU A 126 -2.56 -13.00 -11.47
N THR A 127 -1.28 -13.34 -11.45
CA THR A 127 -0.83 -14.71 -11.18
C THR A 127 -1.18 -15.17 -9.78
N MET A 128 -0.92 -14.34 -8.76
CA MET A 128 -1.26 -14.63 -7.37
C MET A 128 -2.76 -14.81 -7.16
N GLU A 129 -3.57 -13.95 -7.77
CA GLU A 129 -5.03 -14.04 -7.74
C GLU A 129 -5.54 -15.37 -8.32
N ASN A 130 -4.95 -15.79 -9.44
CA ASN A 130 -5.28 -17.09 -10.05
C ASN A 130 -4.86 -18.29 -9.21
N LEU A 131 -3.73 -18.22 -8.52
CA LEU A 131 -3.26 -19.30 -7.64
C LEU A 131 -4.07 -19.39 -6.34
N LEU A 132 -4.54 -18.25 -5.83
CA LEU A 132 -5.24 -18.20 -4.53
C LEU A 132 -6.73 -18.55 -4.63
N LYS A 133 -7.38 -18.27 -5.76
CA LYS A 133 -8.83 -18.45 -5.94
C LYS A 133 -9.34 -19.89 -5.73
N ASP A 134 -8.47 -20.89 -5.93
CA ASP A 134 -8.88 -22.30 -5.82
C ASP A 134 -8.94 -22.77 -4.36
N ASN A 135 -8.20 -22.08 -3.46
CA ASN A 135 -8.07 -22.49 -2.05
C ASN A 135 -8.41 -21.36 -1.05
N SER A 136 -8.89 -20.24 -1.53
CA SER A 136 -9.16 -19.05 -0.71
C SER A 136 -10.34 -18.24 -1.27
N GLU A 137 -11.06 -17.56 -0.41
CA GLU A 137 -12.09 -16.59 -0.79
C GLU A 137 -11.44 -15.23 -1.00
N ILE A 138 -11.37 -14.77 -2.24
CA ILE A 138 -10.84 -13.44 -2.56
C ILE A 138 -11.94 -12.39 -2.33
N ILE A 139 -11.68 -11.46 -1.41
CA ILE A 139 -12.59 -10.36 -1.04
C ILE A 139 -12.40 -9.17 -1.99
N SER A 140 -11.15 -8.80 -2.26
CA SER A 140 -10.81 -7.75 -3.22
C SER A 140 -9.42 -7.95 -3.80
N SER A 141 -9.19 -7.37 -4.99
CA SER A 141 -7.91 -7.38 -5.68
C SER A 141 -7.72 -6.07 -6.42
N ASP A 142 -6.71 -5.30 -6.02
CA ASP A 142 -6.47 -3.94 -6.48
C ASP A 142 -5.03 -3.76 -6.98
N LEU A 143 -4.83 -2.78 -7.87
CA LEU A 143 -3.52 -2.29 -8.28
C LEU A 143 -3.52 -0.77 -8.16
N TYR A 144 -2.56 -0.22 -7.43
CA TYR A 144 -2.43 1.23 -7.25
C TYR A 144 -0.96 1.63 -7.19
N GLU A 145 -0.69 2.91 -7.07
CA GLU A 145 0.67 3.45 -7.01
C GLU A 145 0.88 4.24 -5.72
N VAL A 146 2.04 4.00 -5.09
CA VAL A 146 2.54 4.80 -3.97
C VAL A 146 3.88 5.38 -4.40
N ASN A 147 3.99 6.71 -4.45
CA ASN A 147 5.11 7.46 -5.01
C ASN A 147 5.50 6.91 -6.40
N LYS A 148 6.11 6.21 -6.91
CA LYS A 148 6.39 5.66 -8.24
C LYS A 148 6.37 4.13 -8.28
N TYR A 149 6.00 3.50 -7.16
CA TYR A 149 5.98 2.05 -7.02
C TYR A 149 4.58 1.53 -7.28
N ASN A 150 4.46 0.56 -8.18
CA ASN A 150 3.23 -0.21 -8.35
C ASN A 150 3.04 -1.13 -7.15
N ILE A 151 1.85 -1.11 -6.57
CA ILE A 151 1.47 -1.93 -5.43
C ILE A 151 0.32 -2.83 -5.84
N GLY A 152 0.54 -4.13 -5.84
CA GLY A 152 -0.55 -5.11 -5.92
C GLY A 152 -1.11 -5.33 -4.52
N LYS A 153 -2.43 -5.38 -4.37
CA LYS A 153 -3.13 -5.64 -3.10
C LYS A 153 -4.14 -6.74 -3.30
N ILE A 154 -4.18 -7.71 -2.41
CA ILE A 154 -5.21 -8.76 -2.37
C ILE A 154 -5.69 -8.92 -0.94
N LYS A 155 -7.01 -8.88 -0.74
CA LYS A 155 -7.66 -9.26 0.51
C LYS A 155 -8.36 -10.60 0.31
N LEU A 156 -8.14 -11.54 1.22
CA LEU A 156 -8.71 -12.88 1.12
C LEU A 156 -8.91 -13.53 2.47
N ILE A 157 -9.76 -14.55 2.50
CA ILE A 157 -9.85 -15.51 3.60
C ILE A 157 -9.25 -16.84 3.11
N SER A 158 -8.28 -17.36 3.85
CA SER A 158 -7.65 -18.65 3.61
C SER A 158 -7.91 -19.60 4.77
N ASN A 159 -7.96 -20.89 4.48
CA ASN A 159 -8.07 -21.91 5.51
C ASN A 159 -6.69 -22.26 6.05
N ALA A 160 -6.54 -22.21 7.38
CA ALA A 160 -5.43 -22.81 8.10
C ALA A 160 -5.88 -24.17 8.67
N GLN A 161 -4.98 -24.84 9.39
CA GLN A 161 -5.22 -26.19 9.86
C GLN A 161 -6.42 -26.30 10.82
N ASP A 162 -6.63 -25.28 11.65
CA ASP A 162 -7.59 -25.25 12.75
C ASP A 162 -8.55 -24.05 12.71
N THR A 163 -8.32 -23.10 11.80
CA THR A 163 -9.13 -21.88 11.70
C THR A 163 -9.06 -21.27 10.31
N SER A 164 -9.91 -20.31 10.01
CA SER A 164 -9.77 -19.45 8.82
C SER A 164 -9.08 -18.15 9.17
N ILE A 165 -8.25 -17.67 8.24
CA ILE A 165 -7.42 -16.47 8.40
C ILE A 165 -7.83 -15.41 7.40
N TYR A 166 -8.17 -14.23 7.89
CA TYR A 166 -8.26 -13.02 7.08
C TYR A 166 -6.87 -12.50 6.78
N ASN A 167 -6.60 -12.22 5.51
CA ASN A 167 -5.35 -11.66 5.04
C ASN A 167 -5.62 -10.39 4.22
N ASN A 168 -4.86 -9.34 4.50
CA ASN A 168 -4.72 -8.16 3.66
C ASN A 168 -3.26 -8.05 3.27
N MET A 169 -2.94 -8.41 2.03
CA MET A 169 -1.57 -8.48 1.57
C MET A 169 -1.30 -7.47 0.45
N ILE A 170 -0.09 -6.92 0.48
CA ILE A 170 0.45 -6.13 -0.61
C ILE A 170 1.78 -6.71 -1.07
N PHE A 171 2.09 -6.47 -2.32
CA PHE A 171 3.37 -6.82 -2.91
C PHE A 171 3.84 -5.71 -3.86
N PHE A 172 5.13 -5.47 -3.83
CA PHE A 172 5.78 -4.44 -4.63
C PHE A 172 7.24 -4.82 -4.92
N SER A 173 7.83 -4.12 -5.87
CA SER A 173 9.27 -4.23 -6.14
C SER A 173 10.03 -3.22 -5.30
N TYR A 174 11.08 -3.67 -4.63
CA TYR A 174 12.02 -2.80 -3.95
C TYR A 174 13.45 -3.28 -4.24
N ASN A 175 14.30 -2.41 -4.83
CA ASN A 175 15.63 -2.75 -5.33
C ASN A 175 15.60 -3.98 -6.25
N ASP A 176 14.65 -4.00 -7.20
CA ASP A 176 14.41 -5.09 -8.14
C ASP A 176 14.17 -6.47 -7.48
N LYS A 177 13.72 -6.49 -6.24
CA LYS A 177 13.33 -7.69 -5.51
C LYS A 177 11.88 -7.60 -5.06
N LEU A 178 11.20 -8.74 -5.04
CA LEU A 178 9.82 -8.83 -4.55
C LEU A 178 9.79 -8.68 -3.03
N VAL A 179 8.96 -7.75 -2.58
CA VAL A 179 8.58 -7.61 -1.17
C VAL A 179 7.11 -7.94 -1.01
N ILE A 180 6.78 -8.74 0.00
CA ILE A 180 5.41 -9.07 0.36
C ILE A 180 5.19 -8.62 1.81
N VAL A 181 4.12 -7.88 2.03
CA VAL A 181 3.65 -7.48 3.37
C VAL A 181 2.25 -8.01 3.56
N THR A 182 2.00 -8.65 4.69
CA THR A 182 0.69 -9.20 5.00
C THR A 182 0.28 -8.80 6.42
N PHE A 183 -0.86 -8.14 6.55
CA PHE A 183 -1.61 -8.12 7.79
C PHE A 183 -2.51 -9.34 7.80
N ASN A 184 -2.53 -10.10 8.90
CA ASN A 184 -3.47 -11.19 9.07
C ASN A 184 -3.99 -11.30 10.50
N CYS A 185 -5.19 -11.86 10.63
CA CYS A 185 -5.78 -12.24 11.89
C CYS A 185 -6.74 -13.43 11.66
N THR A 186 -7.15 -14.11 12.73
CA THR A 186 -8.22 -15.10 12.63
C THR A 186 -9.52 -14.43 12.19
N THR A 187 -10.39 -15.14 11.47
CA THR A 187 -11.66 -14.58 10.98
C THR A 187 -12.59 -14.14 12.11
N GLU A 188 -12.45 -14.70 13.31
CA GLU A 188 -13.18 -14.25 14.51
C GLU A 188 -12.82 -12.81 14.89
N LEU A 189 -11.55 -12.41 14.67
CA LEU A 189 -11.05 -11.08 14.95
C LEU A 189 -11.18 -10.11 13.75
N GLN A 190 -11.55 -10.62 12.57
CA GLN A 190 -11.60 -9.82 11.34
C GLN A 190 -12.45 -8.56 11.52
N LYS A 191 -13.67 -8.71 12.02
CA LYS A 191 -14.58 -7.56 12.19
C LYS A 191 -13.97 -6.45 13.03
N GLU A 192 -13.25 -6.82 14.08
CA GLU A 192 -12.62 -5.89 15.01
C GLU A 192 -11.36 -5.24 14.42
N TRP A 193 -10.54 -6.01 13.68
CA TRP A 193 -9.20 -5.60 13.27
C TRP A 193 -9.01 -5.28 11.78
N GLN A 194 -10.03 -5.48 10.95
CA GLN A 194 -9.90 -5.23 9.51
C GLN A 194 -9.55 -3.77 9.21
N SER A 195 -10.18 -2.81 9.89
CA SER A 195 -9.90 -1.37 9.72
C SER A 195 -8.47 -1.02 10.14
N VAL A 196 -7.98 -1.63 11.21
CA VAL A 196 -6.59 -1.47 11.66
C VAL A 196 -5.63 -2.08 10.64
N GLY A 197 -5.93 -3.28 10.14
CA GLY A 197 -5.16 -3.91 9.07
C GLY A 197 -5.10 -3.08 7.79
N ASP A 198 -6.22 -2.50 7.38
CA ASP A 198 -6.28 -1.58 6.25
C ASP A 198 -5.40 -0.35 6.47
N PHE A 199 -5.48 0.24 7.66
CA PHE A 199 -4.65 1.38 8.05
C PHE A 199 -3.16 1.06 8.03
N ILE A 200 -2.74 -0.11 8.56
CA ILE A 200 -1.35 -0.55 8.56
C ILE A 200 -0.84 -0.70 7.12
N ILE A 201 -1.56 -1.45 6.29
CA ILE A 201 -1.18 -1.72 4.89
C ILE A 201 -1.17 -0.43 4.06
N ASP A 202 -2.15 0.45 4.24
CA ASP A 202 -2.26 1.71 3.50
C ASP A 202 -1.30 2.79 4.03
N SER A 203 -0.58 2.53 5.12
CA SER A 203 0.48 3.39 5.65
C SER A 203 1.82 3.24 4.94
N LEU A 204 1.93 2.31 3.97
CA LEU A 204 3.15 2.13 3.19
C LEU A 204 3.59 3.46 2.57
N PHE A 205 4.82 3.85 2.84
CA PHE A 205 5.45 4.95 2.13
C PHE A 205 6.93 4.68 1.88
N PHE A 206 7.47 5.36 0.86
CA PHE A 206 8.89 5.27 0.49
C PHE A 206 9.55 6.62 0.76
N LYS A 207 10.67 6.57 1.49
CA LYS A 207 11.51 7.75 1.73
C LYS A 207 12.49 7.89 0.56
N GLU A 208 12.51 9.06 -0.04
CA GLU A 208 13.47 9.42 -1.10
C GLU A 208 14.92 9.51 -0.58
#